data_076c147fa7537266afcbc8f506fe0ba9
#
_entry.id   076c147fa7537266afcbc8f506fe0ba9
#
_cell.length_a   1.000
_cell.length_b   1.000
_cell.length_c   1.000
_cell.angle_alpha   90.00
_cell.angle_beta   90.00
_cell.angle_gamma   90.00
#
_symmetry.space_group_name_H-M   'P 1'
#
loop_
_entity.id
_entity.type
_entity.pdbx_description
1 polymer ?
#
loop_
_entity_poly.entity_id
_entity_poly.type
_entity_poly.pdbx_seq_one_letter_code
_entity_poly.pdbx_strand_id
1 'polypeptide(L)'
;MTNTSNRKKFPAKYRVLVERMQNKSIDIYDCIMDANRKRLYIPKEKIERNSLQTQAISDCDKLNMFIETAMNHNLISAGLCDEWSKKVKDVKYMTIAWRTNDNS
;
A
#
# COMPACT_ATOMS: atom_id res chain seq x y z
N MET A 1 17.53 19.04 -2.05
CA MET A 1 18.56 18.83 -3.06
C MET A 1 18.68 17.40 -3.50
N THR A 2 18.79 16.48 -2.57
CA THR A 2 18.81 15.04 -2.87
C THR A 2 17.58 14.59 -3.65
N ASN A 3 16.40 15.09 -3.34
CA ASN A 3 15.16 14.74 -4.04
C ASN A 3 15.19 15.11 -5.53
N THR A 4 15.76 16.27 -5.84
CA THR A 4 15.88 16.72 -7.23
C THR A 4 16.84 15.83 -8.01
N SER A 5 17.98 15.46 -7.40
CA SER A 5 18.93 14.54 -7.98
C SER A 5 18.33 13.16 -8.23
N ASN A 6 17.57 12.65 -7.26
CA ASN A 6 16.91 11.34 -7.38
C ASN A 6 15.87 11.32 -8.48
N ARG A 7 15.11 12.40 -8.65
CA ARG A 7 14.15 12.52 -9.74
C ARG A 7 14.79 12.43 -11.10
N LYS A 8 15.97 13.00 -11.27
CA LYS A 8 16.70 12.98 -12.53
C LYS A 8 17.20 11.60 -12.92
N LYS A 9 17.29 10.67 -11.96
CA LYS A 9 17.72 9.29 -12.23
C LYS A 9 16.66 8.46 -12.94
N PHE A 10 15.39 8.87 -12.87
CA PHE A 10 14.31 8.14 -13.50
C PHE A 10 13.92 8.80 -14.82
N PRO A 11 13.93 8.03 -15.93
CA PRO A 11 13.38 8.53 -17.18
C PRO A 11 11.95 9.02 -17.00
N ALA A 12 11.54 10.03 -17.76
CA ALA A 12 10.21 10.63 -17.64
C ALA A 12 9.08 9.60 -17.74
N LYS A 13 9.25 8.57 -18.59
CA LYS A 13 8.26 7.51 -18.77
C LYS A 13 8.01 6.67 -17.50
N TYR A 14 8.94 6.65 -16.55
CA TYR A 14 8.80 5.89 -15.30
C TYR A 14 8.30 6.74 -14.13
N ARG A 15 8.19 8.06 -14.29
CA ARG A 15 7.68 8.94 -13.23
C ARG A 15 6.25 8.56 -12.83
N VAL A 16 5.43 8.19 -13.81
CA VAL A 16 4.06 7.77 -13.56
C VAL A 16 4.02 6.54 -12.66
N LEU A 17 4.92 5.59 -12.88
CA LEU A 17 5.01 4.40 -12.04
C LEU A 17 5.38 4.75 -10.60
N VAL A 18 6.38 5.62 -10.42
CA VAL A 18 6.81 6.06 -9.08
C VAL A 18 5.69 6.82 -8.37
N GLU A 19 4.99 7.71 -9.08
CA GLU A 19 3.85 8.43 -8.53
C GLU A 19 2.72 7.49 -8.11
N ARG A 20 2.43 6.47 -8.91
CA ARG A 20 1.43 5.46 -8.58
C ARG A 20 1.79 4.67 -7.32
N MET A 21 3.06 4.33 -7.16
CA MET A 21 3.55 3.66 -5.96
C MET A 21 3.35 4.53 -4.73
N GLN A 22 3.73 5.81 -4.82
CA GLN A 22 3.55 6.77 -3.73
C GLN A 22 2.07 6.97 -3.39
N ASN A 23 1.23 7.16 -4.41
CA ASN A 23 -0.21 7.35 -4.22
C ASN A 23 -0.85 6.13 -3.61
N LYS A 24 -0.45 4.93 -4.04
CA LYS A 24 -0.99 3.68 -3.48
C LYS A 24 -0.60 3.50 -2.03
N SER A 25 0.60 3.89 -1.64
CA SER A 25 1.04 3.89 -0.24
C SER A 25 0.16 4.82 0.62
N ILE A 26 -0.16 6.00 0.10
CA ILE A 26 -1.03 6.96 0.77
C ILE A 26 -2.46 6.40 0.88
N ASP A 27 -2.96 5.77 -0.18
CA ASP A 27 -4.29 5.15 -0.18
C ASP A 27 -4.42 4.08 0.90
N ILE A 28 -3.40 3.23 1.05
CA ILE A 28 -3.35 2.20 2.08
C ILE A 28 -3.41 2.84 3.47
N TYR A 29 -2.60 3.85 3.70
CA TYR A 29 -2.57 4.58 4.96
C TYR A 29 -3.94 5.21 5.27
N ASP A 30 -4.52 5.90 4.32
CA ASP A 30 -5.82 6.55 4.47
C ASP A 30 -6.92 5.54 4.80
N CYS A 31 -6.96 4.41 4.09
CA CYS A 31 -7.95 3.36 4.35
C CYS A 31 -7.82 2.81 5.77
N ILE A 32 -6.60 2.55 6.23
CA ILE A 32 -6.35 2.02 7.57
C ILE A 32 -6.75 3.04 8.63
N MET A 33 -6.36 4.30 8.45
CA MET A 33 -6.71 5.37 9.39
C MET A 33 -8.21 5.60 9.46
N ASP A 34 -8.87 5.63 8.33
CA ASP A 34 -10.32 5.81 8.26
C ASP A 34 -11.06 4.62 8.88
N ALA A 35 -10.61 3.39 8.59
CA ALA A 35 -11.17 2.20 9.20
C ALA A 35 -11.03 2.22 10.72
N ASN A 36 -9.89 2.66 11.23
CA ASN A 36 -9.62 2.72 12.66
C ASN A 36 -10.53 3.71 13.39
N ARG A 37 -11.09 4.69 12.70
CA ARG A 37 -12.03 5.66 13.28
C ARG A 37 -13.46 5.12 13.37
N LYS A 38 -13.78 4.04 12.65
CA LYS A 38 -15.12 3.45 12.64
C LYS A 38 -15.31 2.57 13.88
N ARG A 39 -16.51 2.63 14.45
CA ARG A 39 -16.84 1.93 15.70
C ARG A 39 -17.51 0.60 15.40
N LEU A 40 -17.01 -0.46 16.05
CA LEU A 40 -17.50 -1.83 15.83
C LEU A 40 -18.94 -2.05 16.33
N TYR A 41 -19.34 -1.31 17.36
CA TYR A 41 -20.67 -1.48 17.96
C TYR A 41 -21.79 -0.77 17.19
N ILE A 42 -21.45 0.00 16.17
CA ILE A 42 -22.42 0.63 15.28
C ILE A 42 -22.45 -0.15 13.97
N PRO A 43 -23.57 -0.84 13.66
CA PRO A 43 -23.62 -1.74 12.49
C PRO A 43 -23.19 -1.12 11.18
N LYS A 44 -23.62 0.11 10.90
CA LYS A 44 -23.25 0.82 9.69
C LYS A 44 -21.74 1.08 9.63
N GLU A 45 -21.15 1.52 10.74
CA GLU A 45 -19.71 1.80 10.80
C GLU A 45 -18.88 0.52 10.73
N LYS A 46 -19.38 -0.57 11.29
CA LYS A 46 -18.71 -1.88 11.18
C LYS A 46 -18.60 -2.32 9.73
N ILE A 47 -19.64 -2.13 8.94
CA ILE A 47 -19.65 -2.43 7.51
C ILE A 47 -18.64 -1.55 6.76
N GLU A 48 -18.65 -0.26 7.05
CA GLU A 48 -17.71 0.70 6.44
C GLU A 48 -16.26 0.36 6.79
N ARG A 49 -16.01 0.01 8.06
CA ARG A 49 -14.68 -0.42 8.54
C ARG A 49 -14.19 -1.64 7.78
N ASN A 50 -15.04 -2.65 7.64
CA ASN A 50 -14.70 -3.86 6.88
C ASN A 50 -14.37 -3.56 5.42
N SER A 51 -15.15 -2.68 4.80
CA SER A 51 -14.92 -2.25 3.41
C SER A 51 -13.58 -1.55 3.26
N LEU A 52 -13.23 -0.66 4.19
CA LEU A 52 -11.95 0.05 4.17
C LEU A 52 -10.76 -0.88 4.40
N GLN A 53 -10.90 -1.85 5.29
CA GLN A 53 -9.88 -2.89 5.50
C GLN A 53 -9.67 -3.72 4.22
N THR A 54 -10.76 -4.12 3.58
CA THR A 54 -10.72 -4.88 2.33
C THR A 54 -10.04 -4.06 1.22
N GLN A 55 -10.33 -2.78 1.13
CA GLN A 55 -9.70 -1.90 0.17
C GLN A 55 -8.19 -1.76 0.44
N ALA A 56 -7.78 -1.62 1.70
CA ALA A 56 -6.38 -1.54 2.06
C ALA A 56 -5.62 -2.82 1.66
N ILE A 57 -6.22 -3.98 1.86
CA ILE A 57 -5.63 -5.27 1.45
C ILE A 57 -5.45 -5.32 -0.07
N SER A 58 -6.46 -4.93 -0.82
CA SER A 58 -6.39 -4.86 -2.28
C SER A 58 -5.30 -3.90 -2.74
N ASP A 59 -5.19 -2.75 -2.10
CA ASP A 59 -4.19 -1.74 -2.44
C ASP A 59 -2.76 -2.23 -2.12
N CYS A 60 -2.58 -3.04 -1.08
CA CYS A 60 -1.30 -3.68 -0.80
C CYS A 60 -0.88 -4.60 -1.95
N ASP A 61 -1.79 -5.38 -2.51
CA ASP A 61 -1.50 -6.25 -3.64
C ASP A 61 -1.11 -5.43 -4.89
N LYS A 62 -1.81 -4.33 -5.13
CA LYS A 62 -1.50 -3.42 -6.24
C LYS A 62 -0.14 -2.77 -6.07
N LEU A 63 0.18 -2.33 -4.85
CA LEU A 63 1.48 -1.73 -4.57
C LEU A 63 2.61 -2.75 -4.79
N ASN A 64 2.45 -3.99 -4.36
CA ASN A 64 3.43 -5.04 -4.62
C ASN A 64 3.62 -5.28 -6.11
N MET A 65 2.56 -5.21 -6.89
CA MET A 65 2.64 -5.34 -8.35
C MET A 65 3.46 -4.20 -8.97
N PHE A 66 3.28 -2.97 -8.49
CA PHE A 66 4.07 -1.83 -8.94
C PHE A 66 5.54 -1.96 -8.54
N ILE A 67 5.82 -2.47 -7.34
CA ILE A 67 7.19 -2.69 -6.86
C ILE A 67 7.90 -3.71 -7.76
N GLU A 68 7.25 -4.82 -8.10
CA GLU A 68 7.79 -5.82 -9.03
C GLU A 68 8.03 -5.23 -10.41
N THR A 69 7.10 -4.42 -10.91
CA THR A 69 7.26 -3.74 -12.19
C THR A 69 8.49 -2.83 -12.17
N ALA A 70 8.69 -2.09 -11.08
CA ALA A 70 9.85 -1.23 -10.93
C ALA A 70 11.16 -2.03 -10.96
N MET A 71 11.19 -3.20 -10.31
CA MET A 71 12.36 -4.08 -10.35
C MET A 71 12.60 -4.60 -11.76
N ASN A 72 11.56 -5.03 -12.45
CA ASN A 72 11.66 -5.58 -13.81
C ASN A 72 12.16 -4.54 -14.83
N HIS A 73 11.95 -3.27 -14.56
CA HIS A 73 12.45 -2.17 -15.36
C HIS A 73 13.79 -1.61 -14.83
N ASN A 74 14.43 -2.31 -13.90
CA ASN A 74 15.73 -1.94 -13.34
C ASN A 74 15.72 -0.58 -12.62
N LEU A 75 14.58 -0.15 -12.11
CA LEU A 75 14.47 1.08 -11.32
C LEU A 75 14.90 0.87 -9.88
N ILE A 76 14.72 -0.34 -9.38
CA ILE A 76 15.17 -0.75 -8.05
C ILE A 76 15.86 -2.10 -8.14
N SER A 77 16.73 -2.39 -7.18
CA SER A 77 17.42 -3.68 -7.09
C SER A 77 16.48 -4.79 -6.62
N ALA A 78 16.85 -6.03 -6.87
CA ALA A 78 16.12 -7.20 -6.34
C ALA A 78 16.07 -7.17 -4.81
N GLY A 79 17.16 -6.80 -4.16
CA GLY A 79 17.19 -6.67 -2.70
C GLY A 79 16.22 -5.63 -2.17
N LEU A 80 16.14 -4.48 -2.81
CA LEU A 80 15.21 -3.42 -2.44
C LEU A 80 13.76 -3.83 -2.70
N CYS A 81 13.53 -4.53 -3.81
CA CYS A 81 12.22 -5.10 -4.13
C CYS A 81 11.76 -6.05 -3.02
N ASP A 82 12.61 -6.96 -2.58
CA ASP A 82 12.30 -7.91 -1.51
C ASP A 82 12.00 -7.19 -0.20
N GLU A 83 12.79 -6.18 0.15
CA GLU A 83 12.61 -5.40 1.38
C GLU A 83 11.26 -4.67 1.38
N TRP A 84 10.95 -3.96 0.30
CA TRP A 84 9.71 -3.21 0.19
C TRP A 84 8.48 -4.11 0.12
N SER A 85 8.57 -5.18 -0.67
CA SER A 85 7.46 -6.15 -0.81
C SER A 85 7.15 -6.83 0.52
N LYS A 86 8.18 -7.14 1.30
CA LYS A 86 7.98 -7.72 2.63
C LYS A 86 7.24 -6.77 3.57
N LYS A 87 7.62 -5.49 3.58
CA LYS A 87 6.94 -4.48 4.40
C LYS A 87 5.47 -4.33 4.02
N VAL A 88 5.17 -4.34 2.72
CA VAL A 88 3.80 -4.26 2.23
C VAL A 88 3.00 -5.51 2.61
N LYS A 89 3.61 -6.69 2.50
CA LYS A 89 2.98 -7.95 2.92
C LYS A 89 2.69 -7.96 4.42
N ASP A 90 3.59 -7.42 5.23
CA ASP A 90 3.37 -7.32 6.68
C ASP A 90 2.13 -6.47 6.98
N VAL A 91 1.98 -5.33 6.33
CA VAL A 91 0.79 -4.48 6.46
C VAL A 91 -0.47 -5.22 5.99
N LYS A 92 -0.38 -5.93 4.87
CA LYS A 92 -1.48 -6.73 4.34
C LYS A 92 -1.96 -7.77 5.34
N TYR A 93 -1.05 -8.58 5.86
CA TYR A 93 -1.40 -9.66 6.78
C TYR A 93 -1.88 -9.13 8.14
N MET A 94 -1.32 -8.05 8.63
CA MET A 94 -1.83 -7.36 9.82
C MET A 94 -3.27 -6.89 9.61
N THR A 95 -3.57 -6.34 8.45
CA THR A 95 -4.91 -5.85 8.12
C THR A 95 -5.90 -7.01 7.98
N ILE A 96 -5.47 -8.13 7.39
CA ILE A 96 -6.30 -9.35 7.29
C ILE A 96 -6.62 -9.87 8.70
N ALA A 97 -5.64 -9.96 9.57
CA ALA A 97 -5.83 -10.41 10.95
C ALA A 97 -6.78 -9.49 11.71
N TRP A 98 -6.59 -8.18 11.55
CA TRP A 98 -7.45 -7.17 12.16
C TRP A 98 -8.91 -7.32 11.70
N ARG A 99 -9.12 -7.46 10.40
CA ARG A 99 -10.45 -7.67 9.83
C ARG A 99 -11.09 -8.97 10.35
N THR A 100 -10.31 -10.04 10.44
CA THR A 100 -10.76 -11.32 10.95
C THR A 100 -11.20 -11.20 12.41
N ASN A 101 -10.42 -10.50 13.24
CA ASN A 101 -10.75 -10.27 14.64
C ASN A 101 -12.04 -9.46 14.80
N ASP A 102 -12.25 -8.46 13.95
CA ASP A 102 -13.47 -7.65 13.97
C ASP A 102 -14.73 -8.49 13.71
N ASN A 103 -14.60 -9.57 12.98
CA ASN A 103 -15.72 -10.41 12.53
C ASN A 103 -15.83 -11.74 13.29
N SER A 104 -15.02 -11.92 14.33
CA SER A 104 -15.04 -13.14 15.14
C SER A 104 -15.97 -13.05 16.37
#